data_0f1a232bb32da5cec7a85d6054d4914c
#
_entry.id   0f1a232bb32da5cec7a85d6054d4914c
#
_cell.length_a   1.000
_cell.length_b   1.000
_cell.length_c   1.000
_cell.angle_alpha   90.00
_cell.angle_beta   90.00
_cell.angle_gamma   90.00
#
_symmetry.space_group_name_H-M   'P 1'
#
loop_
_entity.id
_entity.type
_entity.pdbx_description
1 polymer ?
#
loop_
_entity_poly.entity_id
_entity_poly.type
_entity_poly.pdbx_seq_one_letter_code
_entity_poly.pdbx_strand_id
1 'polypeptide(L)'
;MGGLGYLLVLEDKSYKGPIDKFIPDDMKSELAQIANLEVGDTIFFIADNEAKAAEYASQIRTKLGEMFDLLEKNAYRFCFINDFPMFEYKEEEKKIGFTHNPFSMPQGGLDALENEDPLTILAYQYDIVCNGVELSSGAVRNLSLIHI
;
A
#
# COMPACT_ATOMS: atom_id res chain seq x y z
N MET A 1 -14.91 -3.51 -7.82
CA MET A 1 -15.18 -3.54 -6.35
C MET A 1 -16.67 -3.82 -6.16
N GLY A 2 -17.03 -4.85 -5.38
CA GLY A 2 -18.43 -5.27 -5.18
C GLY A 2 -19.21 -4.39 -4.19
N GLY A 3 -18.57 -3.51 -3.47
CA GLY A 3 -19.15 -2.58 -2.49
C GLY A 3 -18.09 -2.11 -1.49
N LEU A 4 -18.37 -1.00 -0.83
CA LEU A 4 -17.55 -0.45 0.23
C LEU A 4 -18.31 -0.58 1.56
N GLY A 5 -17.74 -1.32 2.50
CA GLY A 5 -18.26 -1.38 3.86
C GLY A 5 -17.96 -0.08 4.60
N TYR A 6 -18.89 0.40 5.41
CA TYR A 6 -18.63 1.55 6.26
C TYR A 6 -19.42 1.51 7.57
N LEU A 7 -18.93 2.24 8.56
CA LEU A 7 -19.62 2.59 9.80
C LEU A 7 -19.53 4.09 10.03
N LEU A 8 -20.67 4.75 10.21
CA LEU A 8 -20.79 6.14 10.64
C LEU A 8 -21.05 6.17 12.14
N VAL A 9 -20.35 7.02 12.88
CA VAL A 9 -20.57 7.26 14.30
C VAL A 9 -21.65 8.32 14.48
N LEU A 10 -22.77 7.96 15.10
CA LEU A 10 -23.91 8.87 15.34
C LEU A 10 -23.72 9.72 16.61
N GLU A 11 -24.59 10.71 16.81
CA GLU A 11 -24.54 11.62 17.96
C GLU A 11 -24.68 10.92 19.32
N ASP A 12 -25.44 9.84 19.36
CA ASP A 12 -25.61 8.99 20.55
C ASP A 12 -24.48 7.94 20.73
N LYS A 13 -23.41 8.05 19.92
CA LYS A 13 -22.29 7.13 19.83
C LYS A 13 -22.65 5.72 19.35
N SER A 14 -23.84 5.49 18.87
CA SER A 14 -24.18 4.28 18.13
C SER A 14 -23.61 4.32 16.71
N TYR A 15 -23.64 3.18 16.01
CA TYR A 15 -23.09 3.07 14.67
C TYR A 15 -24.18 2.83 13.64
N LYS A 16 -23.96 3.35 12.44
CA LYS A 16 -24.85 3.14 11.30
C LYS A 16 -24.03 2.79 10.05
N GLY A 17 -24.39 1.69 9.40
CA GLY A 17 -23.73 1.29 8.17
C GLY A 17 -24.19 -0.09 7.69
N PRO A 18 -23.87 -0.47 6.45
CA PRO A 18 -24.29 -1.75 5.89
C PRO A 18 -23.69 -2.96 6.62
N ILE A 19 -22.55 -2.76 7.29
CA ILE A 19 -21.84 -3.81 8.00
C ILE A 19 -22.03 -3.78 9.52
N ASP A 20 -22.77 -2.81 10.05
CA ASP A 20 -22.98 -2.61 11.49
C ASP A 20 -23.46 -3.88 12.21
N LYS A 21 -24.44 -4.58 11.62
CA LYS A 21 -25.02 -5.80 12.17
C LYS A 21 -24.07 -7.01 12.20
N PHE A 22 -22.94 -6.94 11.51
CA PHE A 22 -21.95 -8.02 11.43
C PHE A 22 -20.77 -7.82 12.37
N ILE A 23 -20.65 -6.64 12.99
CA ILE A 23 -19.56 -6.30 13.90
C ILE A 23 -20.09 -6.31 15.33
N PRO A 24 -19.57 -7.19 16.22
CA PRO A 24 -19.93 -7.20 17.63
C PRO A 24 -19.61 -5.88 18.34
N ASP A 25 -20.35 -5.53 19.40
CA ASP A 25 -20.21 -4.24 20.07
C ASP A 25 -18.86 -4.05 20.79
N ASP A 26 -18.28 -5.14 21.27
CA ASP A 26 -16.93 -5.13 21.82
C ASP A 26 -15.87 -4.77 20.77
N MET A 27 -15.98 -5.36 19.57
CA MET A 27 -15.13 -5.02 18.44
C MET A 27 -15.33 -3.58 17.95
N LYS A 28 -16.57 -3.06 17.96
CA LYS A 28 -16.85 -1.66 17.64
C LYS A 28 -16.17 -0.72 18.62
N SER A 29 -16.19 -1.07 19.91
CA SER A 29 -15.53 -0.29 20.93
C SER A 29 -14.02 -0.28 20.78
N GLU A 30 -13.43 -1.41 20.41
CA GLU A 30 -11.99 -1.52 20.12
C GLU A 30 -11.62 -0.71 18.86
N LEU A 31 -12.39 -0.82 17.79
CA LEU A 31 -12.21 -0.03 16.57
C LEU A 31 -12.26 1.47 16.85
N ALA A 32 -13.21 1.91 17.68
CA ALA A 32 -13.32 3.31 18.07
C ALA A 32 -12.07 3.82 18.80
N GLN A 33 -11.49 3.01 19.66
CA GLN A 33 -10.26 3.34 20.37
C GLN A 33 -9.04 3.38 19.45
N ILE A 34 -8.86 2.35 18.61
CA ILE A 34 -7.71 2.24 17.70
C ILE A 34 -7.71 3.36 16.68
N ALA A 35 -8.87 3.65 16.08
CA ALA A 35 -9.03 4.68 15.06
C ALA A 35 -9.33 6.08 15.62
N ASN A 36 -9.43 6.22 16.96
CA ASN A 36 -9.78 7.46 17.65
C ASN A 36 -11.03 8.14 17.05
N LEU A 37 -12.11 7.33 16.89
CA LEU A 37 -13.33 7.79 16.23
C LEU A 37 -14.13 8.74 17.10
N GLU A 38 -14.59 9.84 16.49
CA GLU A 38 -15.46 10.83 17.09
C GLU A 38 -16.85 10.80 16.42
N VAL A 39 -17.81 11.47 17.04
CA VAL A 39 -19.15 11.64 16.49
C VAL A 39 -19.09 12.34 15.13
N GLY A 40 -19.73 11.75 14.12
CA GLY A 40 -19.70 12.23 12.75
C GLY A 40 -18.63 11.59 11.87
N ASP A 41 -17.69 10.85 12.47
CA ASP A 41 -16.68 10.13 11.69
C ASP A 41 -17.26 8.93 10.96
N THR A 42 -16.62 8.61 9.85
CA THR A 42 -16.94 7.41 9.06
C THR A 42 -15.69 6.59 8.84
N ILE A 43 -15.71 5.34 9.27
CA ILE A 43 -14.66 4.36 8.95
C ILE A 43 -15.09 3.50 7.76
N PHE A 44 -14.18 3.33 6.80
CA PHE A 44 -14.40 2.50 5.62
C PHE A 44 -13.63 1.19 5.73
N PHE A 45 -14.21 0.12 5.21
CA PHE A 45 -13.63 -1.22 5.23
C PHE A 45 -13.49 -1.75 3.82
N ILE A 46 -12.32 -2.29 3.52
CA ILE A 46 -12.00 -2.90 2.24
C ILE A 46 -11.57 -4.34 2.54
N ALA A 47 -12.22 -5.29 1.90
CA ALA A 47 -11.89 -6.71 1.99
C ALA A 47 -11.69 -7.27 0.59
N ASP A 48 -10.44 -7.57 0.26
CA ASP A 48 -10.01 -8.21 -0.99
C ASP A 48 -8.64 -8.87 -0.75
N ASN A 49 -8.02 -9.43 -1.78
CA ASN A 49 -6.62 -9.79 -1.66
C ASN A 49 -5.77 -8.53 -1.39
N GLU A 50 -4.58 -8.72 -0.81
CA GLU A 50 -3.75 -7.62 -0.30
C GLU A 50 -3.48 -6.54 -1.36
N ALA A 51 -3.07 -6.94 -2.56
CA ALA A 51 -2.75 -6.00 -3.64
C ALA A 51 -3.95 -5.15 -4.06
N LYS A 52 -5.13 -5.77 -4.25
CA LYS A 52 -6.37 -5.05 -4.58
C LYS A 52 -6.88 -4.20 -3.44
N ALA A 53 -6.78 -4.68 -2.20
CA ALA A 53 -7.17 -3.90 -1.03
C ALA A 53 -6.32 -2.64 -0.91
N ALA A 54 -5.01 -2.74 -1.10
CA ALA A 54 -4.09 -1.60 -1.11
C ALA A 54 -4.42 -0.60 -2.25
N GLU A 55 -4.68 -1.10 -3.46
CA GLU A 55 -5.08 -0.27 -4.61
C GLU A 55 -6.36 0.53 -4.31
N TYR A 56 -7.43 -0.15 -3.85
CA TYR A 56 -8.68 0.51 -3.52
C TYR A 56 -8.55 1.50 -2.37
N ALA A 57 -7.78 1.17 -1.34
CA ALA A 57 -7.49 2.08 -0.23
C ALA A 57 -6.80 3.36 -0.71
N SER A 58 -5.84 3.24 -1.62
CA SER A 58 -5.14 4.36 -2.23
C SER A 58 -6.11 5.27 -3.02
N GLN A 59 -6.95 4.67 -3.86
CA GLN A 59 -7.95 5.40 -4.65
C GLN A 59 -8.95 6.16 -3.76
N ILE A 60 -9.48 5.49 -2.72
CA ILE A 60 -10.43 6.07 -1.79
C ILE A 60 -9.78 7.21 -1.00
N ARG A 61 -8.57 7.00 -0.46
CA ARG A 61 -7.81 8.02 0.26
C ARG A 61 -7.61 9.28 -0.59
N THR A 62 -7.18 9.12 -1.83
CA THR A 62 -6.97 10.24 -2.75
C THR A 62 -8.28 10.96 -3.03
N LYS A 63 -9.35 10.21 -3.31
CA LYS A 63 -10.66 10.79 -3.60
C LYS A 63 -11.26 11.57 -2.43
N LEU A 64 -11.13 11.06 -1.22
CA LEU A 64 -11.55 11.77 -0.01
C LEU A 64 -10.73 13.03 0.22
N GLY A 65 -9.39 12.95 0.01
CA GLY A 65 -8.50 14.11 0.09
C GLY A 65 -8.91 15.24 -0.85
N GLU A 66 -9.30 14.90 -2.09
CA GLU A 66 -9.81 15.86 -3.06
C GLU A 66 -11.19 16.44 -2.64
N MET A 67 -12.13 15.56 -2.26
CA MET A 67 -13.49 15.96 -1.91
C MET A 67 -13.55 16.90 -0.70
N PHE A 68 -12.68 16.69 0.26
CA PHE A 68 -12.62 17.50 1.49
C PHE A 68 -11.58 18.63 1.43
N ASP A 69 -10.95 18.86 0.26
CA ASP A 69 -9.90 19.87 0.07
C ASP A 69 -8.74 19.74 1.08
N LEU A 70 -8.37 18.51 1.40
CA LEU A 70 -7.30 18.18 2.36
C LEU A 70 -5.92 18.12 1.70
N LEU A 71 -5.84 18.19 0.37
CA LEU A 71 -4.58 18.18 -0.34
C LEU A 71 -3.86 19.51 -0.13
N GLU A 72 -2.63 19.43 0.34
CA GLU A 72 -1.80 20.61 0.58
C GLU A 72 -1.49 21.33 -0.74
N LYS A 73 -1.75 22.65 -0.78
CA LYS A 73 -1.54 23.47 -1.97
C LYS A 73 -0.25 24.29 -1.84
N ASN A 74 0.42 24.53 -2.98
CA ASN A 74 1.62 25.36 -3.04
C ASN A 74 2.77 24.85 -2.14
N ALA A 75 2.84 23.57 -1.89
CA ALA A 75 3.90 22.92 -1.14
C ALA A 75 4.47 21.74 -1.92
N TYR A 76 5.77 21.51 -1.76
CA TYR A 76 6.46 20.34 -2.31
C TYR A 76 6.80 19.40 -1.16
N ARG A 77 6.23 18.20 -1.18
CA ARG A 77 6.46 17.14 -0.19
C ARG A 77 7.17 15.98 -0.85
N PHE A 78 8.40 15.75 -0.45
CA PHE A 78 9.24 14.69 -0.99
C PHE A 78 9.26 13.50 -0.06
N CYS A 79 9.27 12.31 -0.65
CA CYS A 79 9.59 11.07 0.05
C CYS A 79 10.42 10.15 -0.85
N PHE A 80 11.16 9.24 -0.23
CA PHE A 80 11.74 8.10 -0.91
C PHE A 80 10.86 6.88 -0.68
N ILE A 81 10.65 6.10 -1.73
CA ILE A 81 10.08 4.77 -1.66
C ILE A 81 11.23 3.80 -1.90
N ASN A 82 11.48 2.92 -0.96
CA ASN A 82 12.59 1.98 -0.97
C ASN A 82 12.07 0.54 -0.88
N ASP A 83 13.01 -0.40 -0.95
CA ASP A 83 12.76 -1.81 -0.67
C ASP A 83 11.71 -2.44 -1.60
N PHE A 84 11.86 -2.18 -2.88
CA PHE A 84 11.03 -2.81 -3.90
C PHE A 84 11.26 -4.32 -3.95
N PRO A 85 10.21 -5.14 -4.13
CA PRO A 85 10.37 -6.55 -4.45
C PRO A 85 11.25 -6.71 -5.70
N MET A 86 12.24 -7.59 -5.63
CA MET A 86 13.09 -7.86 -6.79
C MET A 86 12.38 -8.71 -7.83
N PHE A 87 11.56 -9.66 -7.36
CA PHE A 87 10.81 -10.57 -8.19
C PHE A 87 9.32 -10.54 -7.87
N GLU A 88 8.52 -10.90 -8.85
CA GLU A 88 7.08 -11.08 -8.74
C GLU A 88 6.62 -12.34 -9.48
N TYR A 89 5.51 -12.93 -9.08
CA TYR A 89 4.89 -13.98 -9.84
C TYR A 89 4.00 -13.40 -10.94
N LYS A 90 4.36 -13.66 -12.19
CA LYS A 90 3.62 -13.21 -13.37
C LYS A 90 2.54 -14.23 -13.70
N GLU A 91 1.29 -13.94 -13.34
CA GLU A 91 0.16 -14.82 -13.52
C GLU A 91 -0.06 -15.25 -14.98
N GLU A 92 0.11 -14.33 -15.92
CA GLU A 92 -0.06 -14.61 -17.36
C GLU A 92 0.98 -15.57 -17.90
N GLU A 93 2.22 -15.44 -17.45
CA GLU A 93 3.35 -16.25 -17.88
C GLU A 93 3.58 -17.49 -17.00
N LYS A 94 2.88 -17.57 -15.87
CA LYS A 94 2.99 -18.63 -14.84
C LYS A 94 4.44 -18.87 -14.39
N LYS A 95 5.19 -17.78 -14.23
CA LYS A 95 6.59 -17.84 -13.80
C LYS A 95 6.96 -16.64 -12.93
N ILE A 96 8.05 -16.80 -12.17
CA ILE A 96 8.68 -15.70 -11.45
C ILE A 96 9.49 -14.88 -12.46
N GLY A 97 9.34 -13.56 -12.41
CA GLY A 97 10.10 -12.61 -13.22
C GLY A 97 10.50 -11.40 -12.41
N PHE A 98 11.35 -10.55 -12.97
CA PHE A 98 11.71 -9.29 -12.32
C PHE A 98 10.52 -8.35 -12.28
N THR A 99 10.35 -7.69 -11.12
CA THR A 99 9.30 -6.67 -10.92
C THR A 99 9.58 -5.44 -11.78
N HIS A 100 10.83 -4.96 -11.76
CA HIS A 100 11.26 -3.79 -12.53
C HIS A 100 12.42 -4.16 -13.47
N ASN A 101 13.65 -3.95 -13.04
CA ASN A 101 14.80 -4.20 -13.89
C ASN A 101 15.78 -5.24 -13.28
N PRO A 102 16.43 -6.06 -14.12
CA PRO A 102 17.26 -7.16 -13.64
C PRO A 102 18.63 -6.73 -13.11
N PHE A 103 19.02 -5.49 -13.33
CA PHE A 103 20.36 -5.00 -12.98
C PHE A 103 20.43 -4.33 -11.61
N SER A 104 19.34 -4.33 -10.86
CA SER A 104 19.34 -3.90 -9.46
C SER A 104 20.03 -4.93 -8.58
N MET A 105 20.74 -4.46 -7.55
CA MET A 105 21.37 -5.32 -6.57
C MET A 105 20.32 -5.89 -5.63
N PRO A 106 20.23 -7.22 -5.46
CA PRO A 106 19.38 -7.82 -4.44
C PRO A 106 19.92 -7.50 -3.03
N GLN A 107 19.04 -7.26 -2.09
CA GLN A 107 19.39 -7.24 -0.68
C GLN A 107 19.82 -8.67 -0.26
N GLY A 108 20.84 -8.77 0.57
CA GLY A 108 21.46 -10.07 0.88
C GLY A 108 22.39 -10.63 -0.20
N GLY A 109 22.45 -10.00 -1.38
CA GLY A 109 23.40 -10.35 -2.43
C GLY A 109 23.21 -11.74 -3.02
N LEU A 110 24.33 -12.45 -3.29
CA LEU A 110 24.30 -13.78 -3.88
C LEU A 110 23.72 -14.83 -2.92
N ASP A 111 23.97 -14.68 -1.63
CA ASP A 111 23.47 -15.61 -0.63
C ASP A 111 21.92 -15.65 -0.60
N ALA A 112 21.27 -14.48 -0.67
CA ALA A 112 19.82 -14.40 -0.77
C ALA A 112 19.31 -15.07 -2.06
N LEU A 113 19.97 -14.81 -3.19
CA LEU A 113 19.58 -15.42 -4.49
C LEU A 113 19.69 -16.96 -4.51
N GLU A 114 20.64 -17.53 -3.75
CA GLU A 114 20.85 -18.96 -3.70
C GLU A 114 20.00 -19.68 -2.64
N ASN A 115 19.63 -19.00 -1.56
CA ASN A 115 19.10 -19.65 -0.36
C ASN A 115 17.71 -19.16 0.07
N GLU A 116 17.20 -18.03 -0.44
CA GLU A 116 15.91 -17.49 -0.06
C GLU A 116 14.84 -17.72 -1.12
N ASP A 117 13.56 -17.61 -0.72
CA ASP A 117 12.45 -17.59 -1.67
C ASP A 117 12.56 -16.33 -2.53
N PRO A 118 12.64 -16.44 -3.87
CA PRO A 118 12.74 -15.28 -4.75
C PRO A 118 11.67 -14.21 -4.51
N LEU A 119 10.45 -14.60 -4.11
CA LEU A 119 9.34 -13.67 -3.86
C LEU A 119 9.49 -12.87 -2.56
N THR A 120 10.45 -13.20 -1.72
CA THR A 120 10.77 -12.45 -0.49
C THR A 120 11.97 -11.53 -0.63
N ILE A 121 12.74 -11.66 -1.71
CA ILE A 121 13.95 -10.86 -1.94
C ILE A 121 13.59 -9.45 -2.35
N LEU A 122 14.14 -8.47 -1.63
CA LEU A 122 14.01 -7.06 -1.95
C LEU A 122 15.21 -6.60 -2.79
N ALA A 123 15.02 -5.56 -3.58
CA ALA A 123 16.08 -4.91 -4.35
C ALA A 123 16.51 -3.59 -3.69
N TYR A 124 17.77 -3.20 -3.82
CA TYR A 124 18.25 -1.86 -3.53
C TYR A 124 17.79 -0.89 -4.64
N GLN A 125 16.48 -0.75 -4.76
CA GLN A 125 15.82 0.22 -5.63
C GLN A 125 15.17 1.31 -4.81
N TYR A 126 15.07 2.48 -5.39
CA TYR A 126 14.43 3.63 -4.76
C TYR A 126 13.82 4.56 -5.79
N ASP A 127 12.70 5.17 -5.42
CA ASP A 127 12.09 6.26 -6.15
C ASP A 127 12.08 7.52 -5.28
N ILE A 128 12.31 8.67 -5.90
CA ILE A 128 12.01 9.95 -5.29
C ILE A 128 10.67 10.43 -5.80
N VAL A 129 9.76 10.69 -4.87
CA VAL A 129 8.38 11.08 -5.16
C VAL A 129 8.11 12.46 -4.58
N CYS A 130 7.43 13.30 -5.34
CA CYS A 130 6.96 14.60 -4.88
C CYS A 130 5.44 14.69 -5.07
N ASN A 131 4.70 14.95 -4.01
CA ASN A 131 3.24 15.08 -4.04
C ASN A 131 2.51 13.92 -4.74
N GLY A 132 3.00 12.69 -4.57
CA GLY A 132 2.46 11.50 -5.20
C GLY A 132 2.89 11.25 -6.66
N VAL A 133 3.79 12.09 -7.19
CA VAL A 133 4.36 11.93 -8.55
C VAL A 133 5.80 11.47 -8.42
N GLU A 134 6.13 10.35 -9.05
CA GLU A 134 7.50 9.89 -9.20
C GLU A 134 8.29 10.87 -10.08
N LEU A 135 9.36 11.41 -9.53
CA LEU A 135 10.25 12.34 -10.25
C LEU A 135 11.43 11.61 -10.88
N SER A 136 11.94 10.59 -10.21
CA SER A 136 13.09 9.81 -10.65
C SER A 136 13.15 8.50 -9.90
N SER A 137 13.67 7.48 -10.56
CA SER A 137 13.99 6.19 -9.96
C SER A 137 15.48 5.89 -10.04
N GLY A 138 15.96 5.03 -9.16
CA GLY A 138 17.33 4.61 -9.12
C GLY A 138 17.52 3.24 -8.46
N ALA A 139 18.73 2.72 -8.59
CA ALA A 139 19.11 1.47 -7.94
C ALA A 139 20.62 1.40 -7.71
N VAL A 140 21.02 0.67 -6.68
CA VAL A 140 22.38 0.15 -6.61
C VAL A 140 22.53 -0.93 -7.68
N ARG A 141 23.50 -0.77 -8.57
CA ARG A 141 23.66 -1.66 -9.73
C ARG A 141 24.38 -2.96 -9.35
N ASN A 142 23.89 -4.06 -9.86
CA ASN A 142 24.62 -5.33 -9.84
C ASN A 142 25.61 -5.33 -11.00
N LEU A 143 26.86 -4.97 -10.72
CA LEU A 143 27.92 -4.84 -11.74
C LEU A 143 28.34 -6.16 -12.37
N SER A 144 28.09 -7.30 -11.71
CA SER A 144 28.43 -8.61 -12.26
C SER A 144 27.54 -9.03 -13.43
N LEU A 145 26.32 -8.47 -13.54
CA LEU A 145 25.42 -8.70 -14.67
C LEU A 145 25.69 -7.77 -15.88
N ILE A 146 26.50 -6.74 -15.71
CA ILE A 146 26.86 -5.81 -16.78
C ILE A 146 27.99 -6.37 -17.68
N HIS A 147 28.68 -7.38 -17.20
CA HIS A 147 29.84 -7.99 -17.86
C HIS A 147 29.57 -9.36 -18.50
N ILE A 148 28.31 -9.75 -18.66
CA ILE A 148 27.90 -10.97 -19.36
C ILE A 148 27.55 -10.64 -20.81
#